data_2e9e011026e84bfa8dd0732a5ebd1b86
#
_entry.id   2e9e011026e84bfa8dd0732a5ebd1b86
#
_cell.length_a   1.000
_cell.length_b   1.000
_cell.length_c   1.000
_cell.angle_alpha   90.00
_cell.angle_beta   90.00
_cell.angle_gamma   90.00
#
_symmetry.space_group_name_H-M   'P 1'
#
loop_
_entity.id
_entity.type
_entity.pdbx_description
1 polymer ?
#
loop_
_entity_poly.entity_id
_entity_poly.type
_entity_poly.pdbx_seq_one_letter_code
_entity_poly.pdbx_strand_id
1 'polypeptide(L)'
;MGKPFYHALKVVSEACTGCTHCMNVCPTAAIRIKYGKAVINEAACTDCGMCLKSCPRRAIIVEQDDFSQIFKFSNRVILLPTVFIGQFPDDISEEQIFAELHNIGFTYVMEVDKAVPMIISESEKFMELNKHKHPFISAFCPAVIRLIQVRFPSLIDNIIRLKQAMDLSAIYARKKFIDKGIPEEEIGVFYVTQCAAKIAAIKSPVGEDKSPVDGVINMDFIYNKVLLSINKNKNNPVEKVPEQYHLTPESIQWTLSGGESSNFKGRCLAIDEIHNVIDILEKLENDELNDIDFIELRACDHSCAGGALATNNRFLTIERLNKRMEDYVKNNYTSVNKMPKYKDFLIPQMQLTGEIMPRSIEKLDEDFTVAMQKMEQINKIMKILPQVDCGFCGTPSCKSLAKDVVMGKAKLSQCIFKQKMLTKDELISPEESQEIAAKIWGEDKFENHK
;
A
#
# COMPACT_ATOMS: atom_id res chain seq x y z
N MET A 1 -13.63 -3.09 -21.55
CA MET A 1 -12.46 -3.61 -20.82
C MET A 1 -11.95 -2.49 -19.92
N GLY A 2 -11.98 -2.68 -18.57
CA GLY A 2 -11.43 -1.70 -17.63
C GLY A 2 -9.94 -1.48 -17.87
N LYS A 3 -9.42 -0.28 -17.57
CA LYS A 3 -7.99 0.03 -17.65
C LYS A 3 -7.21 -1.03 -16.85
N PRO A 4 -6.06 -1.53 -17.38
CA PRO A 4 -5.22 -2.46 -16.64
C PRO A 4 -4.79 -1.79 -15.32
N PHE A 5 -4.84 -2.56 -14.24
CA PHE A 5 -4.52 -2.06 -12.93
C PHE A 5 -3.01 -1.89 -12.77
N TYR A 6 -2.56 -0.74 -12.29
CA TYR A 6 -1.15 -0.47 -12.09
C TYR A 6 -0.61 -1.13 -10.82
N HIS A 7 0.57 -1.72 -10.92
CA HIS A 7 1.34 -2.28 -9.81
C HIS A 7 2.68 -1.60 -9.70
N ALA A 8 3.00 -1.13 -8.49
CA ALA A 8 4.25 -0.43 -8.21
C ALA A 8 5.42 -1.38 -7.89
N LEU A 9 5.12 -2.62 -7.47
CA LEU A 9 6.13 -3.62 -7.10
C LEU A 9 6.64 -4.36 -8.33
N LYS A 10 7.97 -4.38 -8.53
CA LYS A 10 8.65 -5.09 -9.61
C LYS A 10 9.76 -5.99 -9.08
N VAL A 11 10.00 -7.09 -9.79
CA VAL A 11 11.10 -8.01 -9.50
C VAL A 11 12.25 -7.75 -10.46
N VAL A 12 13.44 -7.44 -9.92
CA VAL A 12 14.69 -7.34 -10.65
C VAL A 12 15.26 -8.76 -10.79
N SER A 13 15.09 -9.35 -11.97
CA SER A 13 15.40 -10.76 -12.22
C SER A 13 16.87 -11.10 -11.96
N GLU A 14 17.80 -10.20 -12.29
CA GLU A 14 19.23 -10.37 -12.12
C GLU A 14 19.63 -10.51 -10.65
N ALA A 15 18.96 -9.77 -9.76
CA ALA A 15 19.19 -9.81 -8.31
C ALA A 15 18.43 -10.94 -7.61
N CYS A 16 17.37 -11.48 -8.23
CA CYS A 16 16.53 -12.50 -7.64
C CYS A 16 17.21 -13.88 -7.68
N THR A 17 17.24 -14.57 -6.53
CA THR A 17 17.81 -15.94 -6.41
C THR A 17 16.75 -17.02 -6.21
N GLY A 18 15.45 -16.69 -6.24
CA GLY A 18 14.36 -17.65 -6.04
C GLY A 18 14.24 -18.18 -4.59
N CYS A 19 14.72 -17.45 -3.58
CA CYS A 19 14.84 -17.91 -2.19
C CYS A 19 13.52 -18.09 -1.40
N THR A 20 12.37 -17.85 -2.01
CA THR A 20 10.99 -18.01 -1.47
C THR A 20 10.52 -17.04 -0.38
N HIS A 21 11.37 -16.25 0.27
CA HIS A 21 10.97 -15.33 1.35
C HIS A 21 9.76 -14.48 0.98
N CYS A 22 9.77 -13.88 -0.22
CA CYS A 22 8.66 -13.06 -0.71
C CYS A 22 7.37 -13.86 -0.95
N MET A 23 7.49 -15.11 -1.36
CA MET A 23 6.36 -16.02 -1.59
C MET A 23 5.66 -16.38 -0.27
N ASN A 24 6.45 -16.67 0.77
CA ASN A 24 5.94 -17.11 2.08
C ASN A 24 5.23 -16.02 2.86
N VAL A 25 5.62 -14.74 2.68
CA VAL A 25 4.98 -13.60 3.37
C VAL A 25 3.84 -12.97 2.58
N CYS A 26 3.53 -13.48 1.39
CA CYS A 26 2.51 -12.85 0.54
C CYS A 26 1.09 -13.18 1.03
N PRO A 27 0.31 -12.20 1.53
CA PRO A 27 -1.00 -12.44 2.17
C PRO A 27 -2.08 -12.92 1.19
N THR A 28 -1.88 -12.66 -0.11
CA THR A 28 -2.81 -13.07 -1.17
C THR A 28 -2.27 -14.22 -2.02
N ALA A 29 -1.16 -14.84 -1.60
CA ALA A 29 -0.49 -15.88 -2.36
C ALA A 29 -0.22 -15.49 -3.84
N ALA A 30 0.12 -14.22 -4.07
CA ALA A 30 0.32 -13.66 -5.41
C ALA A 30 1.67 -14.05 -6.05
N ILE A 31 2.61 -14.64 -5.29
CA ILE A 31 3.98 -14.88 -5.77
C ILE A 31 4.19 -16.34 -6.07
N ARG A 32 4.88 -16.60 -7.18
CA ARG A 32 5.34 -17.93 -7.61
C ARG A 32 6.84 -17.90 -7.86
N ILE A 33 7.51 -19.04 -7.72
CA ILE A 33 8.87 -19.22 -8.21
C ILE A 33 8.79 -20.00 -9.53
N LYS A 34 9.40 -19.41 -10.58
CA LYS A 34 9.52 -20.01 -11.92
C LYS A 34 10.92 -19.74 -12.45
N TYR A 35 11.58 -20.76 -12.96
CA TYR A 35 12.96 -20.65 -13.51
C TYR A 35 13.92 -19.96 -12.52
N GLY A 36 13.81 -20.28 -11.23
CA GLY A 36 14.65 -19.70 -10.17
C GLY A 36 14.37 -18.23 -9.84
N LYS A 37 13.27 -17.65 -10.32
CA LYS A 37 12.92 -16.24 -10.12
C LYS A 37 11.52 -16.10 -9.54
N ALA A 38 11.33 -15.07 -8.73
CA ALA A 38 10.00 -14.70 -8.25
C ALA A 38 9.18 -14.04 -9.38
N VAL A 39 7.94 -14.45 -9.52
CA VAL A 39 6.97 -13.87 -10.46
C VAL A 39 5.73 -13.45 -9.68
N ILE A 40 5.33 -12.20 -9.82
CA ILE A 40 4.15 -11.63 -9.15
C ILE A 40 2.93 -11.80 -10.06
N ASN A 41 1.87 -12.42 -9.55
CA ASN A 41 0.56 -12.41 -10.20
C ASN A 41 -0.13 -11.08 -9.88
N GLU A 42 -0.22 -10.22 -10.87
CA GLU A 42 -0.79 -8.87 -10.73
C GLU A 42 -2.27 -8.90 -10.33
N ALA A 43 -3.05 -9.87 -10.79
CA ALA A 43 -4.47 -9.96 -10.42
C ALA A 43 -4.69 -10.16 -8.91
N ALA A 44 -3.76 -10.83 -8.23
CA ALA A 44 -3.83 -11.11 -6.79
C ALA A 44 -3.02 -10.14 -5.93
N CYS A 45 -2.14 -9.33 -6.51
CA CYS A 45 -1.27 -8.42 -5.78
C CYS A 45 -2.05 -7.21 -5.22
N THR A 46 -1.82 -6.89 -3.94
CA THR A 46 -2.39 -5.73 -3.25
C THR A 46 -1.39 -4.59 -3.04
N ASP A 47 -0.18 -4.72 -3.57
CA ASP A 47 0.93 -3.78 -3.38
C ASP A 47 1.26 -3.45 -1.91
N CYS A 48 0.99 -4.37 -0.98
CA CYS A 48 1.21 -4.16 0.47
C CYS A 48 2.69 -3.99 0.86
N GLY A 49 3.63 -4.41 0.00
CA GLY A 49 5.07 -4.24 0.23
C GLY A 49 5.73 -5.28 1.15
N MET A 50 5.00 -6.29 1.65
CA MET A 50 5.59 -7.32 2.51
C MET A 50 6.74 -8.07 1.84
N CYS A 51 6.59 -8.39 0.55
CA CYS A 51 7.63 -9.05 -0.24
C CYS A 51 8.89 -8.21 -0.41
N LEU A 52 8.77 -6.88 -0.52
CA LEU A 52 9.90 -5.96 -0.58
C LEU A 52 10.68 -6.00 0.74
N LYS A 53 10.00 -5.91 1.89
CA LYS A 53 10.62 -5.93 3.22
C LYS A 53 11.32 -7.26 3.52
N SER A 54 10.76 -8.37 3.05
CA SER A 54 11.29 -9.72 3.32
C SER A 54 12.41 -10.14 2.38
N CYS A 55 12.69 -9.39 1.30
CA CYS A 55 13.66 -9.79 0.29
C CYS A 55 15.11 -9.56 0.75
N PRO A 56 15.89 -10.61 1.10
CA PRO A 56 17.27 -10.45 1.58
C PRO A 56 18.23 -9.97 0.48
N ARG A 57 17.84 -10.14 -0.80
CA ARG A 57 18.61 -9.72 -1.97
C ARG A 57 18.22 -8.35 -2.50
N ARG A 58 17.20 -7.69 -1.89
CA ARG A 58 16.65 -6.44 -2.39
C ARG A 58 16.26 -6.50 -3.87
N ALA A 59 15.86 -7.69 -4.33
CA ALA A 59 15.47 -7.94 -5.71
C ALA A 59 14.04 -7.46 -6.04
N ILE A 60 13.29 -6.98 -5.04
CA ILE A 60 11.98 -6.38 -5.25
C ILE A 60 12.13 -4.88 -5.01
N ILE A 61 11.68 -4.10 -5.98
CA ILE A 61 11.75 -2.63 -5.95
C ILE A 61 10.37 -2.03 -6.11
N VAL A 62 10.26 -0.75 -5.78
CA VAL A 62 9.06 0.05 -6.01
C VAL A 62 9.36 1.09 -7.08
N GLU A 63 8.61 1.05 -8.17
CA GLU A 63 8.73 2.07 -9.22
C GLU A 63 8.17 3.41 -8.75
N GLN A 64 8.87 4.47 -9.03
CA GLN A 64 8.43 5.86 -8.86
C GLN A 64 8.47 6.59 -10.20
N ASP A 65 7.88 7.77 -10.23
CA ASP A 65 8.00 8.64 -11.39
C ASP A 65 9.41 9.23 -11.49
N ASP A 66 9.85 9.54 -12.71
CA ASP A 66 11.11 10.26 -12.90
C ASP A 66 11.03 11.63 -12.22
N PHE A 67 11.94 11.87 -11.30
CA PHE A 67 11.99 13.08 -10.50
C PHE A 67 12.10 14.34 -11.37
N SER A 68 12.72 14.27 -12.54
CA SER A 68 12.86 15.40 -13.46
C SER A 68 11.51 15.94 -13.96
N GLN A 69 10.44 15.14 -13.87
CA GLN A 69 9.11 15.56 -14.28
C GLN A 69 8.56 16.73 -13.46
N ILE A 70 9.05 16.96 -12.24
CA ILE A 70 8.64 18.11 -11.44
C ILE A 70 8.94 19.42 -12.18
N PHE A 71 10.02 19.48 -12.97
CA PHE A 71 10.47 20.68 -13.68
C PHE A 71 9.65 21.00 -14.95
N LYS A 72 8.69 20.16 -15.31
CA LYS A 72 7.71 20.48 -16.37
C LYS A 72 6.71 21.56 -15.93
N PHE A 73 6.61 21.81 -14.63
CA PHE A 73 5.66 22.75 -14.04
C PHE A 73 6.40 23.95 -13.45
N SER A 74 5.84 25.15 -13.62
CA SER A 74 6.35 26.36 -12.97
C SER A 74 5.99 26.38 -11.48
N ASN A 75 4.85 25.84 -11.10
CA ASN A 75 4.38 25.71 -9.73
C ASN A 75 4.41 24.24 -9.27
N ARG A 76 5.43 23.91 -8.49
CA ARG A 76 5.76 22.55 -8.06
C ARG A 76 5.37 22.34 -6.60
N VAL A 77 4.24 21.68 -6.40
CA VAL A 77 3.72 21.35 -5.07
C VAL A 77 4.24 19.98 -4.65
N ILE A 78 4.84 19.90 -3.46
CA ILE A 78 5.12 18.62 -2.82
C ILE A 78 4.17 18.41 -1.64
N LEU A 79 3.53 17.27 -1.63
CA LEU A 79 2.65 16.79 -0.57
C LEU A 79 3.38 15.77 0.28
N LEU A 80 3.49 16.03 1.58
CA LEU A 80 4.21 15.20 2.54
C LEU A 80 3.24 14.51 3.49
N PRO A 81 3.33 13.19 3.72
CA PRO A 81 2.68 12.59 4.87
C PRO A 81 3.45 12.93 6.14
N THR A 82 2.77 13.13 7.25
CA THR A 82 3.38 13.47 8.55
C THR A 82 4.49 12.48 8.95
N VAL A 83 4.35 11.22 8.59
CA VAL A 83 5.37 10.19 8.82
C VAL A 83 6.71 10.47 8.15
N PHE A 84 6.76 11.32 7.12
CA PHE A 84 8.01 11.78 6.49
C PHE A 84 8.86 12.61 7.44
N ILE A 85 8.23 13.50 8.18
CA ILE A 85 8.93 14.35 9.19
C ILE A 85 9.54 13.46 10.28
N GLY A 86 8.81 12.47 10.77
CA GLY A 86 9.31 11.51 11.77
C GLY A 86 10.48 10.63 11.30
N GLN A 87 10.85 10.65 10.00
CA GLN A 87 12.05 9.95 9.53
C GLN A 87 13.34 10.68 9.91
N PHE A 88 13.29 11.98 10.15
CA PHE A 88 14.48 12.76 10.45
C PHE A 88 14.81 12.72 11.96
N PRO A 89 16.11 12.74 12.32
CA PRO A 89 16.52 12.86 13.71
C PRO A 89 16.16 14.22 14.31
N ASP A 90 16.12 14.31 15.64
CA ASP A 90 15.61 15.46 16.39
C ASP A 90 16.43 16.77 16.21
N ASP A 91 17.66 16.66 15.75
CA ASP A 91 18.53 17.80 15.43
C ASP A 91 18.21 18.47 14.08
N ILE A 92 17.31 17.88 13.29
CA ILE A 92 16.83 18.43 12.03
C ILE A 92 15.39 18.92 12.21
N SER A 93 15.20 20.26 12.18
CA SER A 93 13.87 20.86 12.36
C SER A 93 12.99 20.72 11.13
N GLU A 94 11.67 20.86 11.32
CA GLU A 94 10.70 20.90 10.21
C GLU A 94 10.97 22.01 9.22
N GLU A 95 11.34 23.20 9.75
CA GLU A 95 11.66 24.36 8.92
C GLU A 95 12.86 24.06 8.03
N GLN A 96 13.85 23.35 8.55
CA GLN A 96 15.03 22.96 7.80
C GLN A 96 14.66 21.97 6.70
N ILE A 97 13.82 20.97 6.99
CA ILE A 97 13.34 20.01 6.00
C ILE A 97 12.58 20.74 4.88
N PHE A 98 11.68 21.67 5.23
CA PHE A 98 10.88 22.42 4.26
C PHE A 98 11.75 23.37 3.41
N ALA A 99 12.71 24.04 4.02
CA ALA A 99 13.64 24.89 3.30
C ALA A 99 14.47 24.09 2.29
N GLU A 100 14.95 22.91 2.67
CA GLU A 100 15.72 22.06 1.75
C GLU A 100 14.85 21.48 0.63
N LEU A 101 13.57 21.22 0.85
CA LEU A 101 12.66 20.87 -0.23
C LEU A 101 12.47 22.00 -1.23
N HIS A 102 12.45 23.27 -0.78
CA HIS A 102 12.49 24.42 -1.69
C HIS A 102 13.81 24.47 -2.47
N ASN A 103 14.95 24.26 -1.82
CA ASN A 103 16.26 24.21 -2.48
C ASN A 103 16.37 23.09 -3.52
N ILE A 104 15.70 21.97 -3.30
CA ILE A 104 15.61 20.84 -4.24
C ILE A 104 14.77 21.20 -5.48
N GLY A 105 13.89 22.20 -5.39
CA GLY A 105 13.14 22.74 -6.53
C GLY A 105 11.64 22.84 -6.36
N PHE A 106 11.06 22.51 -5.21
CA PHE A 106 9.63 22.67 -4.96
C PHE A 106 9.29 24.13 -4.63
N THR A 107 8.19 24.62 -5.18
CA THR A 107 7.74 26.01 -4.93
C THR A 107 6.74 26.11 -3.78
N TYR A 108 6.13 24.98 -3.40
CA TYR A 108 5.20 24.89 -2.29
C TYR A 108 5.28 23.51 -1.62
N VAL A 109 5.42 23.54 -0.29
CA VAL A 109 5.49 22.34 0.56
C VAL A 109 4.26 22.29 1.44
N MET A 110 3.60 21.15 1.53
CA MET A 110 2.41 20.98 2.36
C MET A 110 2.32 19.54 2.92
N GLU A 111 2.00 19.43 4.21
CA GLU A 111 1.62 18.15 4.81
C GLU A 111 0.16 17.82 4.49
N VAL A 112 -0.10 16.58 4.04
CA VAL A 112 -1.45 16.13 3.63
C VAL A 112 -2.39 16.03 4.82
N ASP A 113 -1.86 15.80 6.01
CA ASP A 113 -2.63 15.56 7.22
C ASP A 113 -3.35 16.83 7.73
N LYS A 114 -3.13 17.98 7.10
CA LYS A 114 -3.96 19.19 7.25
C LYS A 114 -5.42 18.97 6.84
N ALA A 115 -5.70 17.99 6.00
CA ALA A 115 -7.04 17.64 5.59
C ALA A 115 -7.83 16.84 6.65
N VAL A 116 -7.14 16.28 7.63
CA VAL A 116 -7.70 15.34 8.62
C VAL A 116 -8.92 15.87 9.37
N PRO A 117 -8.94 17.11 9.93
CA PRO A 117 -10.12 17.60 10.62
C PRO A 117 -11.39 17.64 9.75
N MET A 118 -11.25 17.89 8.46
CA MET A 118 -12.38 17.84 7.52
C MET A 118 -12.81 16.40 7.25
N ILE A 119 -11.84 15.48 7.11
CA ILE A 119 -12.11 14.06 6.87
C ILE A 119 -12.85 13.45 8.07
N ILE A 120 -12.44 13.74 9.31
CA ILE A 120 -13.12 13.29 10.52
C ILE A 120 -14.60 13.74 10.48
N SER A 121 -14.83 15.06 10.28
CA SER A 121 -16.18 15.61 10.25
C SER A 121 -17.08 14.98 9.16
N GLU A 122 -16.54 14.75 7.97
CA GLU A 122 -17.33 14.15 6.88
C GLU A 122 -17.48 12.63 7.04
N SER A 123 -16.52 11.94 7.68
CA SER A 123 -16.66 10.53 8.03
C SER A 123 -17.76 10.31 9.08
N GLU A 124 -17.84 11.16 10.11
CA GLU A 124 -18.93 11.11 11.09
C GLU A 124 -20.30 11.28 10.41
N LYS A 125 -20.44 12.26 9.52
CA LYS A 125 -21.69 12.46 8.76
C LYS A 125 -22.01 11.27 7.86
N PHE A 126 -20.99 10.71 7.19
CA PHE A 126 -21.18 9.54 6.34
C PHE A 126 -21.68 8.34 7.15
N MET A 127 -21.09 8.06 8.30
CA MET A 127 -21.51 6.99 9.19
C MET A 127 -22.92 7.22 9.73
N GLU A 128 -23.25 8.45 10.10
CA GLU A 128 -24.58 8.80 10.61
C GLU A 128 -25.68 8.59 9.56
N LEU A 129 -25.42 8.95 8.31
CA LEU A 129 -26.35 8.78 7.19
C LEU A 129 -26.48 7.32 6.73
N ASN A 130 -25.51 6.46 7.03
CA ASN A 130 -25.43 5.08 6.54
C ASN A 130 -25.47 4.05 7.68
N LYS A 131 -26.13 4.32 8.79
CA LYS A 131 -26.15 3.46 10.01
C LYS A 131 -26.45 1.97 9.77
N HIS A 132 -27.09 1.63 8.66
CA HIS A 132 -27.40 0.26 8.29
C HIS A 132 -26.20 -0.54 7.73
N LYS A 133 -25.04 0.11 7.53
CA LYS A 133 -23.83 -0.51 6.94
C LYS A 133 -22.75 -0.86 7.98
N HIS A 134 -23.12 -1.04 9.25
CA HIS A 134 -22.17 -1.43 10.29
C HIS A 134 -21.58 -2.83 10.03
N PRO A 135 -20.31 -3.03 10.47
CA PRO A 135 -19.34 -2.03 10.89
C PRO A 135 -18.77 -1.24 9.70
N PHE A 136 -18.37 0.01 9.92
CA PHE A 136 -17.69 0.80 8.90
C PHE A 136 -16.20 0.47 8.85
N ILE A 137 -15.65 0.40 7.66
CA ILE A 137 -14.24 0.14 7.40
C ILE A 137 -13.58 1.41 6.87
N SER A 138 -12.43 1.77 7.45
CA SER A 138 -11.58 2.87 7.00
C SER A 138 -11.17 2.74 5.53
N ALA A 139 -11.25 3.82 4.77
CA ALA A 139 -10.73 3.91 3.40
C ALA A 139 -9.24 4.30 3.31
N PHE A 140 -8.58 4.57 4.43
CA PHE A 140 -7.24 5.16 4.45
C PHE A 140 -6.15 4.30 3.80
N CYS A 141 -6.18 2.97 3.97
CA CYS A 141 -5.12 2.09 3.50
C CYS A 141 -5.44 1.45 2.14
N PRO A 142 -4.82 1.88 1.02
CA PRO A 142 -5.14 1.31 -0.29
C PRO A 142 -4.83 -0.19 -0.42
N ALA A 143 -3.84 -0.70 0.32
CA ALA A 143 -3.53 -2.13 0.31
C ALA A 143 -4.68 -2.95 0.93
N VAL A 144 -5.34 -2.42 1.97
CA VAL A 144 -6.51 -3.04 2.59
C VAL A 144 -7.73 -2.96 1.66
N ILE A 145 -7.98 -1.79 1.05
CA ILE A 145 -9.07 -1.66 0.06
C ILE A 145 -8.92 -2.70 -1.06
N ARG A 146 -7.70 -2.87 -1.59
CA ARG A 146 -7.41 -3.88 -2.60
C ARG A 146 -7.56 -5.31 -2.09
N LEU A 147 -7.16 -5.55 -0.85
CA LEU A 147 -7.36 -6.85 -0.21
C LEU A 147 -8.86 -7.19 -0.12
N ILE A 148 -9.68 -6.21 0.28
CA ILE A 148 -11.15 -6.37 0.33
C ILE A 148 -11.69 -6.63 -1.07
N GLN A 149 -11.33 -5.83 -2.08
CA GLN A 149 -11.77 -6.04 -3.45
C GLN A 149 -11.44 -7.43 -4.00
N VAL A 150 -10.28 -7.98 -3.60
CA VAL A 150 -9.71 -9.23 -4.14
C VAL A 150 -10.21 -10.45 -3.36
N ARG A 151 -10.31 -10.35 -2.03
CA ARG A 151 -10.53 -11.52 -1.17
C ARG A 151 -11.84 -11.48 -0.38
N PHE A 152 -12.34 -10.29 -0.06
CA PHE A 152 -13.52 -10.07 0.79
C PHE A 152 -14.55 -9.14 0.13
N PRO A 153 -14.99 -9.45 -1.11
CA PRO A 153 -15.86 -8.53 -1.86
C PRO A 153 -17.23 -8.28 -1.20
N SER A 154 -17.67 -9.14 -0.31
CA SER A 154 -18.86 -8.98 0.54
C SER A 154 -18.78 -7.76 1.46
N LEU A 155 -17.56 -7.33 1.84
CA LEU A 155 -17.31 -6.22 2.75
C LEU A 155 -17.09 -4.87 2.04
N ILE A 156 -17.24 -4.77 0.73
CA ILE A 156 -17.04 -3.53 -0.03
C ILE A 156 -18.00 -2.43 0.41
N ASP A 157 -19.24 -2.78 0.69
CA ASP A 157 -20.28 -1.81 1.10
C ASP A 157 -20.04 -1.22 2.49
N ASN A 158 -19.21 -1.86 3.30
CA ASN A 158 -18.80 -1.37 4.62
C ASN A 158 -17.73 -0.28 4.56
N ILE A 159 -17.05 -0.10 3.41
CA ILE A 159 -15.97 0.86 3.24
C ILE A 159 -16.55 2.28 3.21
N ILE A 160 -15.98 3.19 4.01
CA ILE A 160 -16.30 4.62 3.95
C ILE A 160 -15.87 5.18 2.59
N ARG A 161 -16.81 5.71 1.81
CA ARG A 161 -16.58 6.17 0.43
C ARG A 161 -16.15 7.62 0.36
N LEU A 162 -15.04 7.94 1.06
CA LEU A 162 -14.44 9.28 1.06
C LEU A 162 -13.01 9.24 0.49
N LYS A 163 -12.63 10.34 -0.17
CA LYS A 163 -11.26 10.57 -0.64
C LYS A 163 -10.29 10.68 0.52
N GLN A 164 -9.08 10.24 0.29
CA GLN A 164 -8.01 10.28 1.28
C GLN A 164 -7.42 11.69 1.44
N ALA A 165 -6.68 11.91 2.53
CA ALA A 165 -6.02 13.18 2.83
C ALA A 165 -5.11 13.67 1.68
N MET A 166 -4.42 12.75 0.97
CA MET A 166 -3.56 13.10 -0.15
C MET A 166 -4.37 13.69 -1.33
N ASP A 167 -5.53 13.11 -1.65
CA ASP A 167 -6.37 13.59 -2.77
C ASP A 167 -7.01 14.93 -2.43
N LEU A 168 -7.54 15.08 -1.21
CA LEU A 168 -8.15 16.32 -0.76
C LEU A 168 -7.12 17.46 -0.70
N SER A 169 -5.89 17.16 -0.27
CA SER A 169 -4.78 18.11 -0.23
C SER A 169 -4.32 18.52 -1.63
N ALA A 170 -4.32 17.60 -2.60
CA ALA A 170 -4.01 17.90 -3.99
C ALA A 170 -5.08 18.81 -4.62
N ILE A 171 -6.35 18.51 -4.40
CA ILE A 171 -7.47 19.33 -4.87
C ILE A 171 -7.39 20.74 -4.27
N TYR A 172 -7.12 20.84 -2.95
CA TYR A 172 -6.93 22.12 -2.28
C TYR A 172 -5.76 22.91 -2.86
N ALA A 173 -4.60 22.29 -3.03
CA ALA A 173 -3.42 22.95 -3.56
C ALA A 173 -3.69 23.53 -4.96
N ARG A 174 -4.29 22.75 -5.88
CA ARG A 174 -4.69 23.24 -7.21
C ARG A 174 -5.62 24.43 -7.12
N LYS A 175 -6.71 24.32 -6.34
CA LYS A 175 -7.68 25.41 -6.16
C LYS A 175 -7.02 26.69 -5.65
N LYS A 176 -6.12 26.56 -4.66
CA LYS A 176 -5.37 27.68 -4.08
C LYS A 176 -4.51 28.44 -5.11
N PHE A 177 -3.91 27.73 -6.07
CA PHE A 177 -3.09 28.32 -7.12
C PHE A 177 -3.94 28.89 -8.25
N ILE A 178 -5.01 28.21 -8.64
CA ILE A 178 -5.98 28.70 -9.64
C ILE A 178 -6.63 30.01 -9.16
N ASP A 179 -6.99 30.13 -7.87
CA ASP A 179 -7.55 31.36 -7.30
C ASP A 179 -6.55 32.54 -7.29
N LYS A 180 -5.24 32.25 -7.46
CA LYS A 180 -4.20 33.27 -7.67
C LYS A 180 -3.98 33.61 -9.14
N GLY A 181 -4.78 33.05 -10.05
CA GLY A 181 -4.67 33.28 -11.50
C GLY A 181 -3.64 32.41 -12.21
N ILE A 182 -3.14 31.34 -11.57
CA ILE A 182 -2.18 30.42 -12.19
C ILE A 182 -2.94 29.39 -13.02
N PRO A 183 -2.59 29.19 -14.30
CA PRO A 183 -3.18 28.16 -15.14
C PRO A 183 -2.99 26.75 -14.57
N GLU A 184 -3.99 25.87 -14.71
CA GLU A 184 -3.95 24.52 -14.13
C GLU A 184 -2.79 23.69 -14.68
N GLU A 185 -2.46 23.84 -15.95
CA GLU A 185 -1.36 23.15 -16.63
C GLU A 185 0.03 23.53 -16.10
N GLU A 186 0.15 24.64 -15.40
CA GLU A 186 1.40 25.10 -14.76
C GLU A 186 1.54 24.56 -13.33
N ILE A 187 0.55 23.86 -12.80
CA ILE A 187 0.54 23.36 -11.42
C ILE A 187 0.80 21.86 -11.43
N GLY A 188 1.96 21.44 -10.95
CA GLY A 188 2.31 20.04 -10.72
C GLY A 188 2.22 19.67 -9.24
N VAL A 189 1.46 18.64 -8.92
CA VAL A 189 1.27 18.14 -7.56
C VAL A 189 1.90 16.76 -7.42
N PHE A 190 2.89 16.65 -6.52
CA PHE A 190 3.68 15.43 -6.30
C PHE A 190 3.53 14.95 -4.87
N TYR A 191 3.28 13.66 -4.69
CA TYR A 191 3.09 13.06 -3.37
C TYR A 191 4.29 12.20 -2.97
N VAL A 192 4.83 12.45 -1.78
CA VAL A 192 5.85 11.61 -1.15
C VAL A 192 5.18 10.45 -0.44
N THR A 193 5.64 9.23 -0.69
CA THR A 193 5.02 8.06 -0.07
C THR A 193 6.01 6.99 0.39
N GLN A 194 5.74 6.41 1.55
CA GLN A 194 6.39 5.22 2.08
C GLN A 194 5.73 3.91 1.60
N CYS A 195 4.75 3.98 0.67
CA CYS A 195 3.81 2.90 0.42
C CYS A 195 3.63 2.60 -1.07
N ALA A 196 3.98 1.39 -1.51
CA ALA A 196 3.75 0.93 -2.89
C ALA A 196 2.25 0.95 -3.28
N ALA A 197 1.35 0.60 -2.33
CA ALA A 197 -0.08 0.62 -2.60
C ALA A 197 -0.63 2.03 -2.84
N LYS A 198 -0.07 3.07 -2.21
CA LYS A 198 -0.43 4.47 -2.50
C LYS A 198 0.03 4.91 -3.88
N ILE A 199 1.21 4.49 -4.32
CA ILE A 199 1.65 4.71 -5.71
C ILE A 199 0.66 4.09 -6.68
N ALA A 200 0.33 2.84 -6.45
CA ALA A 200 -0.61 2.13 -7.29
C ALA A 200 -2.03 2.73 -7.23
N ALA A 201 -2.48 3.27 -6.08
CA ALA A 201 -3.76 3.98 -5.96
C ALA A 201 -3.79 5.30 -6.73
N ILE A 202 -2.68 6.04 -6.78
CA ILE A 202 -2.57 7.27 -7.57
C ILE A 202 -2.61 6.96 -9.08
N LYS A 203 -1.91 5.90 -9.51
CA LYS A 203 -1.87 5.50 -10.93
C LYS A 203 -3.15 4.80 -11.41
N SER A 204 -3.85 4.11 -10.51
CA SER A 204 -5.11 3.41 -10.77
C SER A 204 -6.04 3.58 -9.55
N PRO A 205 -6.66 4.76 -9.40
CA PRO A 205 -7.51 5.07 -8.27
C PRO A 205 -8.76 4.17 -8.25
N VAL A 206 -9.22 3.85 -7.03
CA VAL A 206 -10.43 3.07 -6.80
C VAL A 206 -11.60 4.02 -6.59
N GLY A 207 -12.68 3.86 -7.34
CA GLY A 207 -13.84 4.74 -7.27
C GLY A 207 -13.65 6.12 -7.89
N GLU A 208 -12.56 6.32 -8.66
CA GLU A 208 -12.28 7.56 -9.38
C GLU A 208 -11.65 7.25 -10.75
N ASP A 209 -11.87 8.13 -11.73
CA ASP A 209 -11.28 7.99 -13.07
C ASP A 209 -9.81 8.39 -13.11
N LYS A 210 -9.42 9.39 -12.31
CA LYS A 210 -8.08 9.97 -12.27
C LYS A 210 -7.78 10.51 -10.87
N SER A 211 -6.54 10.32 -10.41
CA SER A 211 -6.04 11.00 -9.21
C SER A 211 -5.78 12.49 -9.47
N PRO A 212 -6.00 13.38 -8.49
CA PRO A 212 -5.61 14.78 -8.56
C PRO A 212 -4.09 15.00 -8.42
N VAL A 213 -3.32 13.94 -8.13
CA VAL A 213 -1.86 13.93 -8.00
C VAL A 213 -1.21 13.61 -9.34
N ASP A 214 -0.23 14.41 -9.79
CA ASP A 214 0.43 14.23 -11.09
C ASP A 214 1.56 13.21 -11.04
N GLY A 215 2.24 13.09 -9.89
CA GLY A 215 3.35 12.17 -9.75
C GLY A 215 3.64 11.75 -8.32
N VAL A 216 4.39 10.66 -8.19
CA VAL A 216 4.75 10.07 -6.90
C VAL A 216 6.26 10.01 -6.73
N ILE A 217 6.72 10.24 -5.51
CA ILE A 217 8.13 10.22 -5.13
C ILE A 217 8.28 9.26 -3.95
N ASN A 218 9.21 8.31 -4.08
CA ASN A 218 9.51 7.39 -3.00
C ASN A 218 10.12 8.15 -1.81
N MET A 219 9.67 7.80 -0.60
CA MET A 219 10.11 8.47 0.63
C MET A 219 11.61 8.35 0.87
N ASP A 220 12.18 7.17 0.65
CA ASP A 220 13.62 6.92 0.78
C ASP A 220 14.46 7.77 -0.19
N PHE A 221 13.97 7.96 -1.42
CA PHE A 221 14.64 8.79 -2.41
C PHE A 221 14.69 10.27 -2.00
N ILE A 222 13.54 10.86 -1.62
CA ILE A 222 13.48 12.28 -1.26
C ILE A 222 14.15 12.54 0.10
N TYR A 223 14.06 11.61 1.06
CA TYR A 223 14.77 11.66 2.32
C TYR A 223 16.28 11.81 2.11
N ASN A 224 16.88 10.96 1.27
CA ASN A 224 18.29 11.04 0.95
C ASN A 224 18.65 12.36 0.24
N LYS A 225 17.80 12.87 -0.65
CA LYS A 225 18.03 14.18 -1.28
C LYS A 225 18.03 15.33 -0.26
N VAL A 226 17.10 15.34 0.69
CA VAL A 226 17.04 16.34 1.76
C VAL A 226 18.28 16.26 2.64
N LEU A 227 18.71 15.07 3.07
CA LEU A 227 19.93 14.90 3.87
C LEU A 227 21.20 15.38 3.12
N LEU A 228 21.31 15.07 1.83
CA LEU A 228 22.42 15.54 1.01
C LEU A 228 22.41 17.07 0.87
N SER A 229 21.23 17.68 0.76
CA SER A 229 21.07 19.13 0.70
C SER A 229 21.44 19.79 2.02
N ILE A 230 20.96 19.26 3.16
CA ILE A 230 21.36 19.71 4.51
C ILE A 230 22.88 19.67 4.68
N ASN A 231 23.51 18.57 4.28
CA ASN A 231 24.96 18.42 4.42
C ASN A 231 25.76 19.41 3.56
N LYS A 232 25.26 19.77 2.37
CA LYS A 232 25.87 20.79 1.51
C LYS A 232 25.72 22.20 2.09
N ASN A 233 24.59 22.46 2.74
CA ASN A 233 24.20 23.79 3.22
C ASN A 233 24.53 24.04 4.71
N LYS A 234 25.32 23.16 5.34
CA LYS A 234 25.66 23.24 6.78
C LYS A 234 26.16 24.63 7.26
N ASN A 235 26.79 25.38 6.38
CA ASN A 235 27.36 26.72 6.69
C ASN A 235 26.45 27.88 6.26
N ASN A 236 25.29 27.60 5.64
CA ASN A 236 24.37 28.63 5.22
C ASN A 236 23.16 28.66 6.17
N PRO A 237 22.81 29.84 6.73
CA PRO A 237 21.60 29.91 7.54
C PRO A 237 20.38 29.56 6.70
N VAL A 238 19.50 28.72 7.26
CA VAL A 238 18.22 28.38 6.63
C VAL A 238 17.41 29.67 6.51
N GLU A 239 17.03 30.05 5.28
CA GLU A 239 16.06 31.14 5.09
C GLU A 239 14.73 30.71 5.76
N LYS A 240 14.13 31.62 6.54
CA LYS A 240 12.84 31.36 7.18
C LYS A 240 11.80 31.07 6.10
N VAL A 241 11.27 29.85 6.13
CA VAL A 241 10.17 29.44 5.25
C VAL A 241 8.94 30.30 5.59
N PRO A 242 8.36 31.02 4.63
CA PRO A 242 7.15 31.78 4.89
C PRO A 242 6.00 30.85 5.30
N GLU A 243 5.27 31.21 6.35
CA GLU A 243 4.09 30.50 6.86
C GLU A 243 4.38 29.07 7.35
N GLN A 244 4.83 28.94 8.60
CA GLN A 244 4.78 27.68 9.33
C GLN A 244 3.33 27.31 9.64
N TYR A 245 2.91 26.15 9.15
CA TYR A 245 1.61 25.58 9.47
C TYR A 245 1.81 24.42 10.44
N HIS A 246 1.36 24.58 11.66
CA HIS A 246 1.33 23.49 12.60
C HIS A 246 0.09 22.60 12.34
N LEU A 247 0.28 21.31 12.42
CA LEU A 247 -0.83 20.34 12.38
C LEU A 247 -1.56 20.32 13.72
N THR A 248 -2.79 19.86 13.74
CA THR A 248 -3.45 19.51 14.99
C THR A 248 -2.90 18.17 15.53
N PRO A 249 -2.99 17.89 16.84
CA PRO A 249 -2.60 16.60 17.38
C PRO A 249 -3.25 15.41 16.66
N GLU A 250 -4.55 15.50 16.36
CA GLU A 250 -5.30 14.48 15.62
C GLU A 250 -4.73 14.27 14.22
N SER A 251 -4.26 15.34 13.55
CA SER A 251 -3.63 15.27 12.24
C SER A 251 -2.30 14.52 12.28
N ILE A 252 -1.48 14.72 13.31
CA ILE A 252 -0.22 14.00 13.49
C ILE A 252 -0.50 12.53 13.81
N GLN A 253 -1.45 12.26 14.70
CA GLN A 253 -1.81 10.93 15.12
C GLN A 253 -2.45 10.09 13.99
N TRP A 254 -3.08 10.73 13.01
CA TRP A 254 -3.84 10.09 11.92
C TRP A 254 -3.09 8.98 11.18
N THR A 255 -1.77 9.13 11.02
CA THR A 255 -0.92 8.15 10.34
C THR A 255 -0.40 7.03 11.24
N LEU A 256 -0.68 7.09 12.54
CA LEU A 256 -0.32 6.08 13.52
C LEU A 256 -1.49 5.11 13.77
N SER A 257 -1.19 3.97 14.40
CA SER A 257 -2.21 2.99 14.78
C SER A 257 -3.13 3.57 15.84
N GLY A 258 -4.44 3.43 15.63
CA GLY A 258 -5.47 4.03 16.50
C GLY A 258 -5.74 5.52 16.25
N GLY A 259 -4.98 6.16 15.35
CA GLY A 259 -5.10 7.59 15.10
C GLY A 259 -6.40 8.00 14.40
N GLU A 260 -7.00 7.10 13.65
CA GLU A 260 -8.30 7.33 13.01
C GLU A 260 -9.44 6.94 13.97
N SER A 261 -9.37 5.74 14.53
CA SER A 261 -10.41 5.18 15.39
C SER A 261 -10.65 5.98 16.68
N SER A 262 -9.62 6.64 17.22
CA SER A 262 -9.73 7.48 18.41
C SER A 262 -10.60 8.74 18.24
N ASN A 263 -10.90 9.12 16.99
CA ASN A 263 -11.72 10.29 16.69
C ASN A 263 -13.22 9.98 16.59
N PHE A 264 -13.60 8.71 16.57
CA PHE A 264 -15.01 8.32 16.38
C PHE A 264 -15.63 7.80 17.68
N LYS A 265 -16.94 7.99 17.79
CA LYS A 265 -17.73 7.50 18.93
C LYS A 265 -18.15 6.06 18.70
N GLY A 266 -18.43 5.36 19.79
CA GLY A 266 -18.87 3.97 19.76
C GLY A 266 -17.73 2.99 19.99
N ARG A 267 -17.95 1.74 19.61
CA ARG A 267 -16.97 0.67 19.74
C ARG A 267 -16.09 0.62 18.48
N CYS A 268 -14.89 1.17 18.58
CA CYS A 268 -13.93 1.25 17.49
C CYS A 268 -12.78 0.28 17.70
N LEU A 269 -12.27 -0.32 16.61
CA LEU A 269 -11.07 -1.16 16.62
C LEU A 269 -10.00 -0.58 15.69
N ALA A 270 -8.74 -0.68 16.11
CA ALA A 270 -7.58 -0.38 15.27
C ALA A 270 -6.73 -1.63 15.12
N ILE A 271 -6.53 -2.08 13.90
CA ILE A 271 -5.75 -3.27 13.57
C ILE A 271 -4.70 -2.91 12.54
N ASP A 272 -3.47 -3.25 12.83
CA ASP A 272 -2.36 -3.14 11.90
C ASP A 272 -1.69 -4.50 11.65
N GLU A 273 -0.82 -4.54 10.67
CA GLU A 273 -0.21 -5.73 10.10
C GLU A 273 -1.20 -6.59 9.30
N ILE A 274 -0.83 -6.90 8.06
CA ILE A 274 -1.74 -7.46 7.05
C ILE A 274 -2.35 -8.82 7.44
N HIS A 275 -1.65 -9.67 8.23
CA HIS A 275 -2.19 -10.96 8.65
C HIS A 275 -3.25 -10.79 9.73
N ASN A 276 -3.05 -9.88 10.69
CA ASN A 276 -4.08 -9.51 11.67
C ASN A 276 -5.31 -8.89 10.97
N VAL A 277 -5.08 -8.06 9.95
CA VAL A 277 -6.15 -7.49 9.13
C VAL A 277 -6.97 -8.59 8.45
N ILE A 278 -6.32 -9.62 7.91
CA ILE A 278 -7.01 -10.76 7.29
C ILE A 278 -7.87 -11.49 8.31
N ASP A 279 -7.34 -11.80 9.49
CA ASP A 279 -8.08 -12.49 10.54
C ASP A 279 -9.34 -11.72 10.97
N ILE A 280 -9.25 -10.40 11.04
CA ILE A 280 -10.41 -9.55 11.36
C ILE A 280 -11.41 -9.50 10.20
N LEU A 281 -10.94 -9.40 8.96
CA LEU A 281 -11.83 -9.41 7.79
C LEU A 281 -12.56 -10.76 7.64
N GLU A 282 -11.92 -11.89 7.96
CA GLU A 282 -12.55 -13.21 8.01
C GLU A 282 -13.66 -13.27 9.08
N LYS A 283 -13.41 -12.71 10.26
CA LYS A 283 -14.43 -12.62 11.33
C LYS A 283 -15.60 -11.72 10.95
N LEU A 284 -15.33 -10.61 10.25
CA LEU A 284 -16.39 -9.74 9.74
C LEU A 284 -17.25 -10.44 8.69
N GLU A 285 -16.62 -11.16 7.76
CA GLU A 285 -17.35 -11.91 6.72
C GLU A 285 -18.21 -13.05 7.30
N ASN A 286 -17.84 -13.55 8.48
CA ASN A 286 -18.58 -14.57 9.23
C ASN A 286 -19.62 -13.99 10.21
N ASP A 287 -19.87 -12.70 10.19
CA ASP A 287 -20.79 -11.99 11.11
C ASP A 287 -20.43 -12.14 12.62
N GLU A 288 -19.13 -12.30 12.93
CA GLU A 288 -18.66 -12.47 14.31
C GLU A 288 -18.45 -11.15 15.07
N LEU A 289 -18.48 -10.01 14.38
CA LEU A 289 -18.14 -8.67 14.91
C LEU A 289 -19.27 -7.64 14.71
N ASN A 290 -20.52 -8.02 14.97
CA ASN A 290 -21.71 -7.18 14.71
C ASN A 290 -21.87 -5.97 15.66
N ASP A 291 -21.12 -5.93 16.76
CA ASP A 291 -21.19 -4.89 17.79
C ASP A 291 -20.07 -3.83 17.66
N ILE A 292 -19.36 -3.83 16.54
CA ILE A 292 -18.33 -2.84 16.22
C ILE A 292 -18.93 -1.75 15.33
N ASP A 293 -18.66 -0.48 15.66
CA ASP A 293 -19.14 0.66 14.87
C ASP A 293 -18.16 1.04 13.75
N PHE A 294 -16.85 1.05 14.06
CA PHE A 294 -15.81 1.46 13.12
C PHE A 294 -14.53 0.62 13.26
N ILE A 295 -13.90 0.29 12.13
CA ILE A 295 -12.66 -0.49 12.08
C ILE A 295 -11.62 0.24 11.25
N GLU A 296 -10.53 0.62 11.92
CA GLU A 296 -9.30 1.10 11.30
C GLU A 296 -8.42 -0.08 10.94
N LEU A 297 -8.12 -0.25 9.64
CA LEU A 297 -7.31 -1.34 9.12
C LEU A 297 -6.08 -0.80 8.40
N ARG A 298 -4.89 -1.23 8.80
CA ARG A 298 -3.60 -0.85 8.23
C ARG A 298 -2.78 -2.09 7.83
N ALA A 299 -2.28 -2.11 6.59
CA ALA A 299 -1.51 -3.27 6.10
C ALA A 299 -0.09 -3.37 6.68
N CYS A 300 0.48 -2.27 7.15
CA CYS A 300 1.84 -2.24 7.69
C CYS A 300 1.83 -2.41 9.21
N ASP A 301 2.82 -3.12 9.74
CA ASP A 301 3.11 -3.21 11.16
C ASP A 301 3.48 -1.81 11.71
N HIS A 302 2.84 -1.38 12.79
CA HIS A 302 2.86 0.00 13.29
C HIS A 302 2.39 1.04 12.25
N SER A 303 1.35 0.71 11.50
CA SER A 303 0.69 1.61 10.57
C SER A 303 1.65 2.20 9.52
N CYS A 304 1.49 3.47 9.15
CA CYS A 304 2.31 4.12 8.12
C CYS A 304 3.79 4.28 8.51
N ALA A 305 4.14 4.31 9.81
CA ALA A 305 5.52 4.34 10.27
C ALA A 305 6.31 3.09 9.85
N GLY A 306 5.63 1.96 9.72
CA GLY A 306 6.18 0.71 9.21
C GLY A 306 6.08 0.54 7.69
N GLY A 307 5.88 1.59 6.91
CA GLY A 307 5.80 1.53 5.46
C GLY A 307 7.04 0.92 4.79
N ALA A 308 6.86 0.32 3.61
CA ALA A 308 7.94 -0.44 2.95
C ALA A 308 9.09 0.44 2.42
N LEU A 309 8.85 1.74 2.21
CA LEU A 309 9.83 2.74 1.79
C LEU A 309 10.21 3.71 2.92
N ALA A 310 9.81 3.44 4.18
CA ALA A 310 10.30 4.17 5.34
C ALA A 310 11.81 3.90 5.54
N THR A 311 12.57 4.93 5.87
CA THR A 311 14.03 4.88 5.96
C THR A 311 14.53 4.60 7.36
N ASN A 312 13.75 4.99 8.36
CA ASN A 312 14.10 4.83 9.76
C ASN A 312 13.31 3.73 10.46
N ASN A 313 13.78 3.36 11.65
CA ASN A 313 13.09 2.41 12.50
C ASN A 313 11.71 2.97 12.88
N ARG A 314 10.66 2.16 12.69
CA ARG A 314 9.28 2.56 12.93
C ARG A 314 8.99 3.02 14.35
N PHE A 315 9.65 2.42 15.35
CA PHE A 315 9.47 2.80 16.76
C PHE A 315 10.03 4.19 17.04
N LEU A 316 11.21 4.53 16.47
CA LEU A 316 11.79 5.86 16.58
C LEU A 316 10.93 6.89 15.82
N THR A 317 10.39 6.52 14.67
CA THR A 317 9.49 7.39 13.92
C THR A 317 8.24 7.74 14.73
N ILE A 318 7.63 6.76 15.39
CA ILE A 318 6.45 6.95 16.26
C ILE A 318 6.81 7.83 17.47
N GLU A 319 7.93 7.56 18.12
CA GLU A 319 8.39 8.36 19.26
C GLU A 319 8.56 9.83 18.90
N ARG A 320 9.23 10.12 17.77
CA ARG A 320 9.41 11.50 17.26
C ARG A 320 8.08 12.18 16.93
N LEU A 321 7.14 11.46 16.32
CA LEU A 321 5.82 12.01 16.04
C LEU A 321 5.02 12.31 17.32
N ASN A 322 5.10 11.44 18.32
CA ASN A 322 4.48 11.68 19.62
C ASN A 322 5.09 12.90 20.32
N LYS A 323 6.41 13.03 20.30
CA LYS A 323 7.12 14.21 20.83
C LYS A 323 6.69 15.49 20.09
N ARG A 324 6.62 15.45 18.77
CA ARG A 324 6.12 16.56 17.96
C ARG A 324 4.70 16.98 18.37
N MET A 325 3.82 16.02 18.57
CA MET A 325 2.45 16.27 19.05
C MET A 325 2.44 16.92 20.43
N GLU A 326 3.23 16.41 21.38
CA GLU A 326 3.34 16.98 22.71
C GLU A 326 3.88 18.44 22.68
N ASP A 327 4.89 18.70 21.87
CA ASP A 327 5.46 20.04 21.72
C ASP A 327 4.43 21.04 21.16
N TYR A 328 3.58 20.58 20.23
CA TYR A 328 2.51 21.42 19.69
C TYR A 328 1.44 21.77 20.74
N VAL A 329 1.08 20.79 21.59
CA VAL A 329 0.15 21.02 22.69
C VAL A 329 0.75 21.96 23.75
N LYS A 330 2.01 21.72 24.18
CA LYS A 330 2.70 22.53 25.20
C LYS A 330 2.86 23.99 24.79
N ASN A 331 3.18 24.24 23.52
CA ASN A 331 3.45 25.58 23.02
C ASN A 331 2.20 26.31 22.55
N ASN A 332 1.01 25.72 22.69
CA ASN A 332 -0.27 26.27 22.23
C ASN A 332 -0.21 26.78 20.76
N TYR A 333 0.52 26.07 19.91
CA TYR A 333 0.59 26.45 18.50
C TYR A 333 -0.81 26.43 17.89
N THR A 334 -1.32 27.62 17.55
CA THR A 334 -2.58 27.72 16.82
C THR A 334 -2.32 27.32 15.36
N SER A 335 -2.97 26.24 14.97
CA SER A 335 -2.93 25.80 13.56
C SER A 335 -3.55 26.87 12.66
N VAL A 336 -2.73 27.55 11.86
CA VAL A 336 -3.22 28.44 10.78
C VAL A 336 -3.59 27.60 9.57
N ASN A 337 -4.47 26.61 9.76
CA ASN A 337 -4.98 25.82 8.65
C ASN A 337 -5.94 26.66 7.81
N LYS A 338 -5.58 26.96 6.56
CA LYS A 338 -6.41 27.74 5.63
C LYS A 338 -7.41 26.86 4.83
N MET A 339 -7.32 25.52 4.91
CA MET A 339 -8.23 24.62 4.20
C MET A 339 -9.72 24.84 4.55
N PRO A 340 -10.09 25.08 5.82
CA PRO A 340 -11.48 25.36 6.17
C PRO A 340 -12.12 26.55 5.44
N LYS A 341 -11.32 27.49 4.94
CA LYS A 341 -11.81 28.59 4.09
C LYS A 341 -12.34 28.11 2.74
N TYR A 342 -11.92 26.91 2.31
CA TYR A 342 -12.32 26.27 1.06
C TYR A 342 -13.35 25.17 1.27
N LYS A 343 -13.96 25.05 2.45
CA LYS A 343 -14.89 23.97 2.79
C LYS A 343 -16.04 23.82 1.78
N ASP A 344 -16.61 24.92 1.33
CA ASP A 344 -17.74 24.91 0.39
C ASP A 344 -17.37 24.37 -0.99
N PHE A 345 -16.08 24.48 -1.36
CA PHE A 345 -15.53 23.88 -2.56
C PHE A 345 -15.07 22.43 -2.33
N LEU A 346 -14.47 22.11 -1.18
CA LEU A 346 -13.85 20.82 -0.91
C LEU A 346 -14.86 19.74 -0.52
N ILE A 347 -15.84 20.07 0.34
CA ILE A 347 -16.81 19.08 0.86
C ILE A 347 -17.53 18.32 -0.25
N PRO A 348 -18.08 18.98 -1.30
CA PRO A 348 -18.73 18.25 -2.40
C PRO A 348 -17.80 17.28 -3.16
N GLN A 349 -16.49 17.50 -3.09
CA GLN A 349 -15.49 16.67 -3.78
C GLN A 349 -14.91 15.58 -2.91
N MET A 350 -15.30 15.48 -1.63
CA MET A 350 -14.74 14.46 -0.71
C MET A 350 -15.29 13.06 -0.97
N GLN A 351 -16.50 12.94 -1.48
CA GLN A 351 -17.08 11.64 -1.81
C GLN A 351 -16.42 11.07 -3.08
N LEU A 352 -16.28 9.74 -3.11
CA LEU A 352 -15.88 9.05 -4.33
C LEU A 352 -16.99 9.17 -5.38
N THR A 353 -16.62 9.45 -6.63
CA THR A 353 -17.55 9.65 -7.74
C THR A 353 -18.08 8.33 -8.31
N GLY A 354 -17.26 7.28 -8.25
CA GLY A 354 -17.56 5.93 -8.74
C GLY A 354 -17.73 4.91 -7.61
N GLU A 355 -18.12 3.71 -7.97
CA GLU A 355 -18.25 2.59 -7.04
C GLU A 355 -16.91 1.88 -6.84
N ILE A 356 -16.75 1.30 -5.65
CA ILE A 356 -15.64 0.37 -5.37
C ILE A 356 -16.09 -1.00 -5.88
N MET A 357 -15.55 -1.41 -7.04
CA MET A 357 -15.93 -2.68 -7.65
C MET A 357 -15.09 -3.84 -7.13
N PRO A 358 -15.69 -5.05 -6.97
CA PRO A 358 -14.92 -6.26 -6.72
C PRO A 358 -13.84 -6.47 -7.79
N ARG A 359 -12.69 -6.94 -7.37
CA ARG A 359 -11.64 -7.41 -8.28
C ARG A 359 -11.50 -8.91 -8.13
N SER A 360 -11.86 -9.67 -9.15
CA SER A 360 -11.66 -11.11 -9.05
C SER A 360 -10.17 -11.45 -9.10
N ILE A 361 -9.69 -12.20 -8.11
CA ILE A 361 -8.49 -13.02 -8.26
C ILE A 361 -8.84 -14.02 -9.36
N GLU A 362 -8.40 -13.80 -10.61
CA GLU A 362 -8.69 -14.75 -11.69
C GLU A 362 -9.95 -15.59 -11.45
N LYS A 363 -11.05 -15.21 -12.08
CA LYS A 363 -12.24 -16.05 -12.09
C LYS A 363 -11.80 -17.45 -12.50
N LEU A 364 -12.26 -18.47 -11.82
CA LEU A 364 -12.01 -19.85 -12.24
C LEU A 364 -12.58 -20.08 -13.64
N ASP A 365 -13.73 -19.45 -13.92
CA ASP A 365 -14.34 -19.36 -15.25
C ASP A 365 -15.35 -18.21 -15.30
N GLU A 366 -15.73 -17.75 -16.50
CA GLU A 366 -16.85 -16.80 -16.71
C GLU A 366 -18.20 -17.47 -16.50
N ASP A 367 -18.33 -18.76 -16.85
CA ASP A 367 -19.51 -19.56 -16.58
C ASP A 367 -19.49 -20.08 -15.15
N PHE A 368 -20.57 -19.80 -14.40
CA PHE A 368 -20.69 -20.20 -13.00
C PHE A 368 -20.64 -21.73 -12.82
N THR A 369 -21.25 -22.48 -13.74
CA THR A 369 -21.26 -23.95 -13.66
C THR A 369 -19.87 -24.52 -13.85
N VAL A 370 -19.11 -23.97 -14.82
CA VAL A 370 -17.72 -24.35 -15.07
C VAL A 370 -16.84 -23.96 -13.88
N ALA A 371 -17.05 -22.77 -13.31
CA ALA A 371 -16.32 -22.30 -12.12
C ALA A 371 -16.55 -23.23 -10.91
N MET A 372 -17.78 -23.71 -10.69
CA MET A 372 -18.11 -24.71 -9.66
C MET A 372 -17.43 -26.04 -9.91
N GLN A 373 -17.43 -26.55 -11.15
CA GLN A 373 -16.70 -27.75 -11.52
C GLN A 373 -15.19 -27.64 -11.27
N LYS A 374 -14.59 -26.50 -11.62
CA LYS A 374 -13.18 -26.21 -11.33
C LYS A 374 -12.91 -26.18 -9.82
N MET A 375 -13.80 -25.59 -9.02
CA MET A 375 -13.69 -25.61 -7.56
C MET A 375 -13.73 -27.02 -7.00
N GLU A 376 -14.63 -27.85 -7.50
CA GLU A 376 -14.68 -29.26 -7.11
C GLU A 376 -13.40 -30.02 -7.50
N GLN A 377 -12.84 -29.75 -8.68
CA GLN A 377 -11.54 -30.31 -9.10
C GLN A 377 -10.41 -29.88 -8.17
N ILE A 378 -10.36 -28.58 -7.77
CA ILE A 378 -9.39 -28.09 -6.79
C ILE A 378 -9.51 -28.88 -5.49
N ASN A 379 -10.73 -29.09 -4.98
CA ASN A 379 -10.96 -29.84 -3.75
C ASN A 379 -10.54 -31.32 -3.89
N LYS A 380 -10.76 -31.94 -5.05
CA LYS A 380 -10.29 -33.32 -5.33
C LYS A 380 -8.75 -33.37 -5.34
N ILE A 381 -8.09 -32.41 -5.95
CA ILE A 381 -6.60 -32.30 -5.97
C ILE A 381 -6.08 -32.09 -4.55
N MET A 382 -6.72 -31.23 -3.75
CA MET A 382 -6.33 -30.99 -2.36
C MET A 382 -6.32 -32.26 -1.52
N LYS A 383 -7.28 -33.18 -1.73
CA LYS A 383 -7.35 -34.46 -1.00
C LYS A 383 -6.17 -35.41 -1.30
N ILE A 384 -5.52 -35.24 -2.46
CA ILE A 384 -4.40 -36.10 -2.85
C ILE A 384 -3.04 -35.41 -2.63
N LEU A 385 -3.00 -34.08 -2.32
CA LEU A 385 -1.80 -33.37 -1.95
C LEU A 385 -1.48 -33.58 -0.45
N PRO A 386 -0.19 -33.47 -0.06
CA PRO A 386 0.24 -33.75 1.32
C PRO A 386 -0.18 -32.67 2.35
N GLN A 387 -0.68 -31.53 1.91
CA GLN A 387 -1.15 -30.39 2.74
C GLN A 387 -0.12 -29.86 3.75
N VAL A 388 1.18 -29.93 3.40
CA VAL A 388 2.29 -29.42 4.25
C VAL A 388 2.79 -28.05 3.86
N ASP A 389 2.26 -27.48 2.78
CA ASP A 389 2.58 -26.15 2.25
C ASP A 389 4.10 -25.84 2.17
N CYS A 390 4.89 -26.85 1.76
CA CYS A 390 6.35 -26.79 1.78
C CYS A 390 6.96 -25.82 0.75
N GLY A 391 6.19 -25.32 -0.20
CA GLY A 391 6.64 -24.37 -1.22
C GLY A 391 7.55 -24.95 -2.32
N PHE A 392 7.97 -26.22 -2.25
CA PHE A 392 8.92 -26.79 -3.21
C PHE A 392 8.43 -26.82 -4.66
N CYS A 393 7.13 -26.86 -4.87
CA CYS A 393 6.50 -26.75 -6.20
C CYS A 393 6.52 -25.33 -6.79
N GLY A 394 7.14 -24.37 -6.12
CA GLY A 394 7.19 -22.96 -6.54
C GLY A 394 5.89 -22.19 -6.27
N THR A 395 4.96 -22.77 -5.49
CA THR A 395 3.72 -22.11 -5.04
C THR A 395 3.69 -22.02 -3.52
N PRO A 396 3.04 -20.99 -2.91
CA PRO A 396 3.09 -20.77 -1.46
C PRO A 396 2.33 -21.83 -0.65
N SER A 397 1.36 -22.53 -1.26
CA SER A 397 0.54 -23.56 -0.57
C SER A 397 0.09 -24.64 -1.51
N CYS A 398 -0.30 -25.78 -0.95
CA CYS A 398 -0.91 -26.90 -1.69
C CYS A 398 -2.22 -26.46 -2.38
N LYS A 399 -3.00 -25.56 -1.75
CA LYS A 399 -4.21 -24.97 -2.35
C LYS A 399 -3.87 -24.13 -3.59
N SER A 400 -2.77 -23.35 -3.53
CA SER A 400 -2.29 -22.57 -4.66
C SER A 400 -1.84 -23.47 -5.81
N LEU A 401 -1.13 -24.56 -5.53
CA LEU A 401 -0.76 -25.55 -6.54
C LEU A 401 -2.00 -26.20 -7.18
N ALA A 402 -2.96 -26.63 -6.37
CA ALA A 402 -4.20 -27.25 -6.87
C ALA A 402 -4.95 -26.29 -7.81
N LYS A 403 -5.06 -25.02 -7.45
CA LYS A 403 -5.65 -23.98 -8.31
C LYS A 403 -4.87 -23.81 -9.61
N ASP A 404 -3.55 -23.70 -9.54
CA ASP A 404 -2.69 -23.49 -10.70
C ASP A 404 -2.76 -24.70 -11.66
N VAL A 405 -2.92 -25.94 -11.13
CA VAL A 405 -3.12 -27.16 -11.92
C VAL A 405 -4.46 -27.13 -12.67
N VAL A 406 -5.55 -26.79 -11.98
CA VAL A 406 -6.90 -26.72 -12.60
C VAL A 406 -6.96 -25.62 -13.66
N MET A 407 -6.21 -24.53 -13.46
CA MET A 407 -6.11 -23.41 -14.41
C MET A 407 -5.08 -23.67 -15.54
N GLY A 408 -4.47 -24.86 -15.60
CA GLY A 408 -3.48 -25.21 -16.63
C GLY A 408 -2.12 -24.51 -16.51
N LYS A 409 -1.83 -23.87 -15.37
CA LYS A 409 -0.60 -23.09 -15.11
C LYS A 409 0.50 -23.92 -14.47
N ALA A 410 0.16 -25.06 -13.90
CA ALA A 410 1.06 -26.01 -13.24
C ALA A 410 0.66 -27.44 -13.52
N LYS A 411 1.54 -28.38 -13.18
CA LYS A 411 1.27 -29.82 -13.23
C LYS A 411 1.35 -30.41 -11.82
N LEU A 412 0.55 -31.44 -11.55
CA LEU A 412 0.57 -32.14 -10.25
C LEU A 412 1.95 -32.75 -9.94
N SER A 413 2.69 -33.15 -10.98
CA SER A 413 4.09 -33.63 -10.88
C SER A 413 5.08 -32.57 -10.36
N GLN A 414 4.71 -31.29 -10.23
CA GLN A 414 5.54 -30.29 -9.57
C GLN A 414 5.60 -30.47 -8.04
N CYS A 415 4.64 -31.18 -7.45
CA CYS A 415 4.70 -31.54 -6.03
C CYS A 415 5.76 -32.60 -5.79
N ILE A 416 6.80 -32.27 -4.98
CA ILE A 416 7.94 -33.18 -4.70
C ILE A 416 7.49 -34.53 -4.12
N PHE A 417 6.44 -34.54 -3.30
CA PHE A 417 5.90 -35.77 -2.75
C PHE A 417 5.27 -36.63 -3.86
N LYS A 418 4.59 -36.03 -4.82
CA LYS A 418 4.03 -36.75 -5.99
C LYS A 418 5.14 -37.18 -6.95
N GLN A 419 6.15 -36.37 -7.18
CA GLN A 419 7.33 -36.77 -7.98
C GLN A 419 7.95 -38.06 -7.43
N LYS A 420 8.24 -38.10 -6.11
CA LYS A 420 8.85 -39.25 -5.47
C LYS A 420 7.98 -40.51 -5.61
N MET A 421 6.65 -40.37 -5.52
CA MET A 421 5.75 -41.52 -5.77
C MET A 421 5.81 -41.97 -7.23
N LEU A 422 5.70 -41.03 -8.18
CA LEU A 422 5.74 -41.31 -9.61
C LEU A 422 7.07 -41.96 -10.03
N THR A 423 8.21 -41.49 -9.47
CA THR A 423 9.51 -42.08 -9.73
C THR A 423 9.64 -43.47 -9.15
N LYS A 424 9.09 -43.71 -7.93
CA LYS A 424 9.04 -45.06 -7.31
C LYS A 424 8.23 -46.06 -8.12
N ASP A 425 7.12 -45.56 -8.70
CA ASP A 425 6.22 -46.34 -9.52
C ASP A 425 6.67 -46.43 -10.99
N GLU A 426 7.89 -45.97 -11.31
CA GLU A 426 8.52 -45.92 -12.64
C GLU A 426 7.67 -45.18 -13.70
N LEU A 427 6.81 -44.26 -13.29
CA LEU A 427 5.96 -43.45 -14.17
C LEU A 427 6.64 -42.21 -14.71
N ILE A 428 7.71 -41.74 -14.05
CA ILE A 428 8.64 -40.73 -14.51
C ILE A 428 10.07 -41.12 -14.21
N SER A 429 11.01 -40.78 -15.09
CA SER A 429 12.42 -41.06 -14.84
C SER A 429 13.02 -40.08 -13.82
N PRO A 430 14.17 -40.39 -13.18
CA PRO A 430 14.92 -39.45 -12.34
C PRO A 430 15.30 -38.18 -13.09
N GLU A 431 15.65 -38.27 -14.37
CA GLU A 431 16.00 -37.15 -15.24
C GLU A 431 14.78 -36.23 -15.47
N GLU A 432 13.60 -36.81 -15.78
CA GLU A 432 12.36 -36.04 -15.91
C GLU A 432 11.98 -35.34 -14.60
N SER A 433 12.19 -35.99 -13.44
CA SER A 433 11.98 -35.37 -12.12
C SER A 433 12.92 -34.17 -11.91
N GLN A 434 14.18 -34.29 -12.33
CA GLN A 434 15.15 -33.19 -12.26
C GLN A 434 14.78 -32.05 -13.20
N GLU A 435 14.34 -32.32 -14.43
CA GLU A 435 13.86 -31.29 -15.36
C GLU A 435 12.67 -30.51 -14.80
N ILE A 436 11.73 -31.21 -14.14
CA ILE A 436 10.57 -30.53 -13.50
C ILE A 436 11.07 -29.60 -12.41
N ALA A 437 12.03 -30.03 -11.59
CA ALA A 437 12.61 -29.21 -10.54
C ALA A 437 13.41 -28.02 -11.12
N ALA A 438 14.17 -28.22 -12.20
CA ALA A 438 14.93 -27.18 -12.89
C ALA A 438 14.02 -26.08 -13.48
N LYS A 439 12.85 -26.43 -14.01
CA LYS A 439 11.84 -25.45 -14.48
C LYS A 439 11.28 -24.57 -13.37
N ILE A 440 11.32 -25.03 -12.14
CA ILE A 440 10.86 -24.24 -10.98
C ILE A 440 12.02 -23.41 -10.43
N TRP A 441 13.17 -24.04 -10.17
CA TRP A 441 14.25 -23.48 -9.38
C TRP A 441 15.42 -22.89 -10.19
N GLY A 442 15.43 -23.11 -11.51
CA GLY A 442 16.55 -22.81 -12.41
C GLY A 442 17.57 -23.95 -12.50
N GLU A 443 18.17 -24.11 -13.65
CA GLU A 443 19.16 -25.15 -13.92
C GLU A 443 20.41 -24.99 -13.07
N ASP A 444 20.82 -23.75 -12.81
CA ASP A 444 21.98 -23.36 -12.00
C ASP A 444 21.97 -23.95 -10.57
N LYS A 445 20.81 -24.33 -10.05
CA LYS A 445 20.67 -24.94 -8.72
C LYS A 445 21.01 -26.44 -8.70
N PHE A 446 21.08 -27.06 -9.87
CA PHE A 446 21.32 -28.50 -10.04
C PHE A 446 22.67 -28.78 -10.68
N GLU A 447 23.44 -27.75 -11.09
CA GLU A 447 24.80 -27.88 -11.51
C GLU A 447 25.72 -28.10 -10.30
N ASN A 448 26.63 -29.08 -10.41
CA ASN A 448 27.64 -29.31 -9.38
C ASN A 448 28.59 -28.11 -9.34
N HIS A 449 28.46 -27.27 -8.32
CA HIS A 449 29.50 -26.27 -8.00
C HIS A 449 30.77 -27.01 -7.57
N LYS A 450 31.70 -27.19 -8.53
CA LYS A 450 33.03 -27.65 -8.25
C LYS A 450 33.86 -26.55 -7.59
#